data_ed68c77a8255bc7168d4428abc5e9ec8
#
_entry.id   ed68c77a8255bc7168d4428abc5e9ec8
#
_cell.length_a   1.000
_cell.length_b   1.000
_cell.length_c   1.000
_cell.angle_alpha   90.00
_cell.angle_beta   90.00
_cell.angle_gamma   90.00
#
_symmetry.space_group_name_H-M   'P 1'
#
loop_
_entity.id
_entity.type
_entity.pdbx_description
1 polymer ?
#
loop_
_entity_poly.entity_id
_entity_poly.type
_entity_poly.pdbx_seq_one_letter_code
_entity_poly.pdbx_strand_id
1 'polypeptide(L)'
;MKLIDLHMHSAYSNDADFPVSDLLTMAKAANLAALAITDHNSARSVEESIRYGRANSVSVMTGIEIDCAFAGNNYHLLGYGFRRDSRDFDAVEHNFHRLETAATPLKLEKLRALGFQLDEDRLYAMAGDRVPQEEEMAELILEDARNLNHDLLLPYRAGNARSDMPLINFFWDFFGRGKPCQVTVELPPMA
;
A
#
# COMPACT_ATOMS: atom_id res chain seq x y z
N MET A 1 -31.75 2.26 -0.59
CA MET A 1 -30.98 1.23 0.15
C MET A 1 -29.75 1.94 0.69
N LYS A 2 -29.43 1.79 1.97
CA LYS A 2 -28.17 2.33 2.51
C LYS A 2 -27.07 1.31 2.27
N LEU A 3 -25.94 1.76 1.77
CA LEU A 3 -24.75 0.91 1.52
C LEU A 3 -23.82 0.91 2.73
N ILE A 4 -23.00 -0.11 2.82
CA ILE A 4 -21.97 -0.27 3.83
C ILE A 4 -20.66 -0.55 3.08
N ASP A 5 -19.55 0.09 3.50
CA ASP A 5 -18.23 -0.21 3.01
C ASP A 5 -17.30 -0.48 4.20
N LEU A 6 -16.81 -1.70 4.31
CA LEU A 6 -15.98 -2.15 5.43
C LEU A 6 -14.54 -2.44 5.03
N HIS A 7 -14.13 -2.05 3.81
CA HIS A 7 -12.77 -2.28 3.33
C HIS A 7 -12.32 -1.07 2.51
N MET A 8 -11.75 -0.09 3.20
CA MET A 8 -11.17 1.12 2.62
C MET A 8 -9.80 1.39 3.22
N HIS A 9 -8.91 1.97 2.42
CA HIS A 9 -7.58 2.36 2.87
C HIS A 9 -7.43 3.88 2.83
N SER A 10 -6.75 4.42 3.83
CA SER A 10 -6.40 5.82 3.94
C SER A 10 -4.90 6.05 3.70
N ALA A 11 -4.46 7.30 3.71
CA ALA A 11 -3.05 7.67 3.61
C ALA A 11 -2.14 7.11 4.74
N TYR A 12 -2.69 6.37 5.71
CA TYR A 12 -1.91 5.58 6.66
C TYR A 12 -1.56 4.17 6.11
N SER A 13 -2.22 3.75 5.03
CA SER A 13 -1.88 2.54 4.28
C SER A 13 -0.88 2.87 3.17
N ASN A 14 -0.06 1.89 2.80
CA ASN A 14 0.97 2.08 1.79
C ASN A 14 0.40 2.21 0.36
N ASP A 15 -0.82 1.75 0.14
CA ASP A 15 -1.48 1.63 -1.15
C ASP A 15 -2.63 2.64 -1.36
N ALA A 16 -2.71 3.68 -0.52
CA ALA A 16 -3.75 4.70 -0.62
C ALA A 16 -3.24 6.10 -0.28
N ASP A 17 -3.83 7.12 -0.93
CA ASP A 17 -3.38 8.51 -0.87
C ASP A 17 -4.36 9.44 -0.13
N PHE A 18 -5.60 9.01 0.07
CA PHE A 18 -6.62 9.89 0.63
C PHE A 18 -6.53 10.00 2.15
N PRO A 19 -6.48 11.23 2.70
CA PRO A 19 -6.58 11.40 4.14
C PRO A 19 -7.97 10.95 4.65
N VAL A 20 -8.03 10.55 5.91
CA VAL A 20 -9.26 10.08 6.57
C VAL A 20 -10.43 11.04 6.39
N SER A 21 -10.20 12.35 6.49
CA SER A 21 -11.22 13.40 6.31
C SER A 21 -11.91 13.34 4.95
N ASP A 22 -11.13 13.10 3.89
CA ASP A 22 -11.63 13.06 2.52
C ASP A 22 -12.45 11.79 2.26
N LEU A 23 -11.95 10.63 2.73
CA LEU A 23 -12.69 9.37 2.67
C LEU A 23 -14.05 9.47 3.35
N LEU A 24 -14.11 10.05 4.55
CA LEU A 24 -15.36 10.22 5.28
C LEU A 24 -16.29 11.25 4.64
N THR A 25 -15.74 12.27 3.98
CA THR A 25 -16.51 13.22 3.18
C THR A 25 -17.13 12.53 1.96
N MET A 26 -16.36 11.72 1.25
CA MET A 26 -16.85 10.92 0.12
C MET A 26 -17.89 9.89 0.57
N ALA A 27 -17.66 9.19 1.68
CA ALA A 27 -18.61 8.23 2.25
C ALA A 27 -19.95 8.87 2.62
N LYS A 28 -19.92 10.08 3.19
CA LYS A 28 -21.11 10.87 3.49
C LYS A 28 -21.85 11.28 2.21
N ALA A 29 -21.13 11.73 1.18
CA ALA A 29 -21.70 12.09 -0.12
C ALA A 29 -22.33 10.87 -0.82
N ALA A 30 -21.71 9.69 -0.69
CA ALA A 30 -22.23 8.41 -1.18
C ALA A 30 -23.37 7.84 -0.32
N ASN A 31 -23.77 8.52 0.77
CA ASN A 31 -24.81 8.08 1.71
C ASN A 31 -24.58 6.68 2.28
N LEU A 32 -23.31 6.38 2.65
CA LEU A 32 -22.99 5.13 3.34
C LEU A 32 -23.65 5.11 4.73
N ALA A 33 -24.19 3.95 5.12
CA ALA A 33 -24.77 3.72 6.44
C ALA A 33 -23.70 3.52 7.51
N ALA A 34 -22.63 2.80 7.14
CA ALA A 34 -21.48 2.54 7.99
C ALA A 34 -20.24 2.26 7.14
N LEU A 35 -19.07 2.45 7.72
CA LEU A 35 -17.80 2.12 7.10
C LEU A 35 -16.77 1.66 8.12
N ALA A 36 -15.70 1.03 7.61
CA ALA A 36 -14.44 0.83 8.34
C ALA A 36 -13.28 1.21 7.42
N ILE A 37 -12.29 1.90 7.98
CA ILE A 37 -10.97 2.06 7.36
C ILE A 37 -10.11 0.93 7.89
N THR A 38 -9.49 0.18 6.98
CA THR A 38 -8.74 -1.04 7.25
C THR A 38 -7.34 -0.95 6.67
N ASP A 39 -6.59 0.06 7.09
CA ASP A 39 -5.22 0.30 6.59
C ASP A 39 -4.32 -0.92 6.80
N HIS A 40 -3.41 -1.17 5.84
CA HIS A 40 -2.45 -2.26 5.92
C HIS A 40 -1.52 -2.11 7.12
N ASN A 41 -1.54 -3.10 8.01
CA ASN A 41 -0.70 -3.24 9.19
C ASN A 41 -0.73 -2.06 10.17
N SER A 42 -1.68 -1.12 10.00
CA SER A 42 -1.76 0.10 10.79
C SER A 42 -3.18 0.34 11.33
N ALA A 43 -3.27 0.70 12.60
CA ALA A 43 -4.51 1.16 13.23
C ALA A 43 -4.51 2.69 13.48
N ARG A 44 -3.60 3.44 12.86
CA ARG A 44 -3.40 4.88 13.11
C ARG A 44 -4.61 5.73 12.70
N SER A 45 -5.33 5.33 11.65
CA SER A 45 -6.54 6.04 11.19
C SER A 45 -7.74 5.92 12.13
N VAL A 46 -7.74 4.95 13.05
CA VAL A 46 -8.91 4.57 13.86
C VAL A 46 -9.43 5.71 14.71
N GLU A 47 -8.58 6.37 15.50
CA GLU A 47 -9.02 7.44 16.40
C GLU A 47 -9.56 8.65 15.61
N GLU A 48 -8.87 9.00 14.53
CA GLU A 48 -9.29 10.10 13.65
C GLU A 48 -10.61 9.78 12.95
N SER A 49 -10.76 8.59 12.38
CA SER A 49 -11.95 8.18 11.65
C SER A 49 -13.20 8.16 12.54
N ILE A 50 -13.09 7.62 13.77
CA ILE A 50 -14.21 7.61 14.73
C ILE A 50 -14.57 9.02 15.16
N ARG A 51 -13.57 9.88 15.46
CA ARG A 51 -13.81 11.26 15.84
C ARG A 51 -14.52 12.03 14.73
N TYR A 52 -14.05 11.91 13.49
CA TYR A 52 -14.62 12.58 12.34
C TYR A 52 -16.02 12.03 12.01
N GLY A 53 -16.19 10.71 12.07
CA GLY A 53 -17.49 10.07 11.86
C GLY A 53 -18.55 10.57 12.82
N ARG A 54 -18.23 10.68 14.12
CA ARG A 54 -19.14 11.25 15.14
C ARG A 54 -19.53 12.69 14.82
N ALA A 55 -18.56 13.53 14.45
CA ALA A 55 -18.79 14.93 14.12
C ALA A 55 -19.68 15.12 12.87
N ASN A 56 -19.68 14.16 11.96
CA ASN A 56 -20.39 14.22 10.68
C ASN A 56 -21.58 13.26 10.56
N SER A 57 -21.96 12.58 11.65
CA SER A 57 -23.07 11.60 11.67
C SER A 57 -22.86 10.42 10.70
N VAL A 58 -21.62 9.97 10.54
CA VAL A 58 -21.25 8.75 9.80
C VAL A 58 -20.89 7.67 10.81
N SER A 59 -21.48 6.49 10.69
CA SER A 59 -21.12 5.35 11.54
C SER A 59 -19.78 4.77 11.11
N VAL A 60 -18.80 4.77 12.01
CA VAL A 60 -17.46 4.21 11.77
C VAL A 60 -17.18 3.10 12.77
N MET A 61 -16.74 1.96 12.26
CA MET A 61 -16.24 0.83 13.04
C MET A 61 -14.71 0.79 12.97
N THR A 62 -14.06 0.36 14.05
CA THR A 62 -12.60 0.11 14.04
C THR A 62 -12.29 -1.01 13.05
N GLY A 63 -11.27 -0.81 12.22
CA GLY A 63 -10.82 -1.74 11.21
C GLY A 63 -9.30 -1.73 11.07
N ILE A 64 -8.75 -2.84 10.62
CA ILE A 64 -7.34 -3.02 10.24
C ILE A 64 -7.26 -4.15 9.22
N GLU A 65 -6.31 -4.08 8.29
CA GLU A 65 -5.90 -5.19 7.45
C GLU A 65 -4.47 -5.62 7.82
N ILE A 66 -4.29 -6.89 8.14
CA ILE A 66 -3.00 -7.43 8.60
C ILE A 66 -2.44 -8.36 7.52
N ASP A 67 -1.25 -8.06 7.04
CA ASP A 67 -0.49 -8.94 6.17
C ASP A 67 0.11 -10.08 7.00
N CYS A 68 -0.25 -11.31 6.67
CA CYS A 68 0.17 -12.49 7.41
C CYS A 68 0.42 -13.68 6.48
N ALA A 69 1.08 -14.71 7.00
CA ALA A 69 1.37 -15.93 6.26
C ALA A 69 0.74 -17.15 6.93
N PHE A 70 0.19 -18.04 6.09
CA PHE A 70 -0.32 -19.33 6.53
C PHE A 70 -0.04 -20.41 5.47
N ALA A 71 0.50 -21.54 5.89
CA ALA A 71 0.81 -22.67 5.02
C ALA A 71 1.59 -22.27 3.75
N GLY A 72 2.54 -21.32 3.88
CA GLY A 72 3.39 -20.86 2.76
C GLY A 72 2.72 -19.89 1.79
N ASN A 73 1.53 -19.39 2.11
CA ASN A 73 0.84 -18.37 1.34
C ASN A 73 0.65 -17.10 2.17
N ASN A 74 0.63 -15.95 1.49
CA ASN A 74 0.31 -14.67 2.11
C ASN A 74 -1.19 -14.43 2.06
N TYR A 75 -1.71 -13.82 3.10
CA TYR A 75 -3.12 -13.45 3.27
C TYR A 75 -3.21 -12.05 3.84
N HIS A 76 -4.29 -11.37 3.49
CA HIS A 76 -4.73 -10.14 4.12
C HIS A 76 -5.87 -10.47 5.06
N LEU A 77 -5.64 -10.30 6.36
CA LEU A 77 -6.62 -10.61 7.39
C LEU A 77 -7.30 -9.34 7.86
N LEU A 78 -8.60 -9.22 7.60
CA LEU A 78 -9.38 -8.09 8.07
C LEU A 78 -9.84 -8.26 9.51
N GLY A 79 -9.47 -7.32 10.37
CA GLY A 79 -9.85 -7.27 11.77
C GLY A 79 -10.82 -6.12 12.05
N TYR A 80 -11.89 -6.38 12.81
CA TYR A 80 -12.91 -5.37 13.12
C TYR A 80 -13.31 -5.37 14.60
N GLY A 81 -13.87 -4.24 15.05
CA GLY A 81 -14.54 -4.16 16.35
C GLY A 81 -13.60 -4.17 17.55
N PHE A 82 -12.32 -3.97 17.37
CA PHE A 82 -11.37 -3.85 18.48
C PHE A 82 -11.49 -2.50 19.19
N ARG A 83 -10.92 -2.41 20.37
CA ARG A 83 -10.94 -1.17 21.14
C ARG A 83 -10.13 -0.08 20.43
N ARG A 84 -10.73 1.11 20.28
CA ARG A 84 -10.11 2.25 19.56
C ARG A 84 -8.79 2.73 20.17
N ASP A 85 -8.58 2.47 21.46
CA ASP A 85 -7.38 2.81 22.21
C ASP A 85 -6.41 1.63 22.36
N SER A 86 -6.63 0.53 21.60
CA SER A 86 -5.73 -0.62 21.60
C SER A 86 -4.37 -0.24 21.01
N ARG A 87 -3.33 -0.66 21.71
CA ARG A 87 -1.92 -0.55 21.29
C ARG A 87 -1.38 -1.89 20.77
N ASP A 88 -2.23 -2.89 20.65
CA ASP A 88 -1.82 -4.24 20.26
C ASP A 88 -1.27 -4.25 18.82
N PHE A 89 -1.74 -3.31 17.98
CA PHE A 89 -1.32 -3.20 16.58
C PHE A 89 -0.04 -2.38 16.36
N ASP A 90 0.43 -1.64 17.37
CA ASP A 90 1.69 -0.88 17.26
C ASP A 90 2.87 -1.80 16.95
N ALA A 91 2.88 -3.02 17.52
CA ALA A 91 3.91 -4.02 17.27
C ALA A 91 3.83 -4.61 15.84
N VAL A 92 2.62 -4.75 15.29
CA VAL A 92 2.38 -5.20 13.92
C VAL A 92 2.96 -4.17 12.94
N GLU A 93 2.58 -2.90 13.09
CA GLU A 93 3.07 -1.80 12.27
C GLU A 93 4.59 -1.68 12.32
N HIS A 94 5.16 -1.67 13.53
CA HIS A 94 6.59 -1.57 13.72
C HIS A 94 7.36 -2.74 13.09
N ASN A 95 6.85 -3.96 13.23
CA ASN A 95 7.47 -5.14 12.63
C ASN A 95 7.43 -5.08 11.10
N PHE A 96 6.28 -4.73 10.52
CA PHE A 96 6.11 -4.57 9.09
C PHE A 96 7.07 -3.52 8.53
N HIS A 97 7.10 -2.33 9.15
CA HIS A 97 8.03 -1.26 8.77
C HIS A 97 9.50 -1.71 8.79
N ARG A 98 9.91 -2.44 9.83
CA ARG A 98 11.27 -2.99 9.94
C ARG A 98 11.58 -3.98 8.81
N LEU A 99 10.64 -4.86 8.47
CA LEU A 99 10.81 -5.87 7.42
C LEU A 99 10.93 -5.22 6.04
N GLU A 100 10.05 -4.29 5.72
CA GLU A 100 10.06 -3.56 4.44
C GLU A 100 11.27 -2.64 4.30
N THR A 101 11.70 -1.98 5.39
CA THR A 101 12.94 -1.20 5.40
C THR A 101 14.16 -2.08 5.05
N ALA A 102 14.20 -3.31 5.55
CA ALA A 102 15.26 -4.25 5.23
C ALA A 102 15.16 -4.82 3.80
N ALA A 103 13.96 -4.91 3.24
CA ALA A 103 13.70 -5.40 1.89
C ALA A 103 14.02 -4.36 0.80
N THR A 104 13.85 -3.07 1.08
CA THR A 104 14.02 -1.98 0.10
C THR A 104 15.38 -2.01 -0.61
N PRO A 105 16.56 -2.10 0.07
CA PRO A 105 17.84 -2.17 -0.61
C PRO A 105 17.97 -3.36 -1.56
N LEU A 106 17.37 -4.50 -1.20
CA LEU A 106 17.39 -5.71 -2.02
C LEU A 106 16.53 -5.55 -3.29
N LYS A 107 15.39 -4.86 -3.19
CA LYS A 107 14.55 -4.50 -4.34
C LYS A 107 15.31 -3.59 -5.29
N LEU A 108 15.96 -2.55 -4.77
CA LEU A 108 16.79 -1.62 -5.54
C LEU A 108 17.98 -2.32 -6.22
N GLU A 109 18.65 -3.24 -5.54
CA GLU A 109 19.74 -4.04 -6.13
C GLU A 109 19.24 -4.85 -7.33
N LYS A 110 18.09 -5.52 -7.20
CA LYS A 110 17.48 -6.29 -8.28
C LYS A 110 17.09 -5.43 -9.48
N LEU A 111 16.53 -4.24 -9.25
CA LEU A 111 16.23 -3.27 -10.30
C LEU A 111 17.48 -2.82 -11.04
N ARG A 112 18.56 -2.48 -10.31
CA ARG A 112 19.85 -2.13 -10.90
C ARG A 112 20.46 -3.28 -11.70
N ALA A 113 20.33 -4.52 -11.22
CA ALA A 113 20.83 -5.70 -11.93
C ALA A 113 20.11 -5.93 -13.27
N LEU A 114 18.88 -5.47 -13.42
CA LEU A 114 18.16 -5.44 -14.70
C LEU A 114 18.55 -4.26 -15.60
N GLY A 115 19.39 -3.34 -15.13
CA GLY A 115 19.87 -2.18 -15.88
C GLY A 115 19.00 -0.93 -15.72
N PHE A 116 17.98 -0.95 -14.88
CA PHE A 116 17.16 0.23 -14.64
C PHE A 116 17.94 1.32 -13.89
N GLN A 117 17.69 2.55 -14.31
CA GLN A 117 18.13 3.75 -13.61
C GLN A 117 16.96 4.24 -12.75
N LEU A 118 17.27 4.58 -11.50
CA LEU A 118 16.32 5.11 -10.54
C LEU A 118 17.01 6.16 -9.68
N ASP A 119 16.35 7.27 -9.43
CA ASP A 119 16.80 8.32 -8.52
C ASP A 119 16.38 7.95 -7.09
N GLU A 120 17.33 7.39 -6.31
CA GLU A 120 17.06 6.94 -4.96
C GLU A 120 16.78 8.10 -4.00
N ASP A 121 17.44 9.24 -4.19
CA ASP A 121 17.19 10.43 -3.36
C ASP A 121 15.75 10.92 -3.56
N ARG A 122 15.28 10.93 -4.81
CA ARG A 122 13.88 11.24 -5.12
C ARG A 122 12.92 10.20 -4.54
N LEU A 123 13.25 8.91 -4.62
CA LEU A 123 12.44 7.84 -4.04
C LEU A 123 12.23 8.02 -2.53
N TYR A 124 13.32 8.23 -1.79
CA TYR A 124 13.22 8.45 -0.35
C TYR A 124 12.53 9.78 0.00
N ALA A 125 12.69 10.80 -0.83
CA ALA A 125 11.96 12.07 -0.65
C ALA A 125 10.45 11.90 -0.86
N MET A 126 10.02 11.07 -1.82
CA MET A 126 8.60 10.75 -2.05
C MET A 126 8.01 9.95 -0.87
N ALA A 127 8.73 8.96 -0.38
CA ALA A 127 8.29 8.14 0.74
C ALA A 127 8.19 8.95 2.06
N GLY A 128 9.05 9.95 2.26
CA GLY A 128 9.11 10.72 3.52
C GLY A 128 9.43 9.83 4.71
N ASP A 129 8.55 9.80 5.70
CA ASP A 129 8.70 8.95 6.90
C ASP A 129 8.20 7.50 6.67
N ARG A 130 7.62 7.20 5.51
CA ARG A 130 7.20 5.83 5.12
C ARG A 130 8.37 5.04 4.55
N VAL A 131 8.17 3.74 4.40
CA VAL A 131 9.07 2.92 3.59
C VAL A 131 8.72 3.12 2.11
N PRO A 132 9.72 3.30 1.20
CA PRO A 132 9.47 3.36 -0.24
C PRO A 132 8.72 2.14 -0.75
N GLN A 133 7.69 2.38 -1.58
CA GLN A 133 6.87 1.34 -2.16
C GLN A 133 7.33 0.94 -3.56
N GLU A 134 6.96 -0.25 -3.99
CA GLU A 134 7.29 -0.75 -5.33
C GLU A 134 6.64 0.08 -6.42
N GLU A 135 5.47 0.64 -6.18
CA GLU A 135 4.77 1.54 -7.09
C GLU A 135 5.55 2.85 -7.30
N GLU A 136 6.12 3.41 -6.24
CA GLU A 136 6.99 4.61 -6.32
C GLU A 136 8.28 4.30 -7.10
N MET A 137 8.85 3.10 -6.89
CA MET A 137 10.00 2.64 -7.68
C MET A 137 9.64 2.49 -9.17
N ALA A 138 8.48 1.90 -9.46
CA ALA A 138 7.97 1.71 -10.82
C ALA A 138 7.72 3.06 -11.50
N GLU A 139 7.09 4.01 -10.81
CA GLU A 139 6.84 5.36 -11.32
C GLU A 139 8.15 6.05 -11.72
N LEU A 140 9.13 6.09 -10.80
CA LEU A 140 10.42 6.71 -11.06
C LEU A 140 11.17 6.07 -12.24
N ILE A 141 11.12 4.74 -12.37
CA ILE A 141 11.75 4.03 -13.49
C ILE A 141 11.08 4.37 -14.82
N LEU A 142 9.76 4.41 -14.85
CA LEU A 142 8.98 4.71 -16.07
C LEU A 142 9.14 6.17 -16.51
N GLU A 143 9.32 7.10 -15.57
CA GLU A 143 9.53 8.52 -15.85
C GLU A 143 10.99 8.88 -16.19
N ASP A 144 11.97 8.09 -15.78
CA ASP A 144 13.38 8.44 -15.93
C ASP A 144 13.82 8.41 -17.41
N ALA A 145 14.24 9.55 -17.91
CA ALA A 145 14.72 9.70 -19.28
C ALA A 145 15.92 8.79 -19.61
N ARG A 146 16.71 8.39 -18.63
CA ARG A 146 17.84 7.46 -18.80
C ARG A 146 17.37 6.06 -19.19
N ASN A 147 16.15 5.70 -18.84
CA ASN A 147 15.51 4.42 -19.19
C ASN A 147 14.77 4.47 -20.53
N LEU A 148 14.79 5.60 -21.26
CA LEU A 148 13.97 5.81 -22.44
C LEU A 148 14.14 4.72 -23.50
N ASN A 149 15.33 4.20 -23.68
CA ASN A 149 15.65 3.15 -24.68
C ASN A 149 15.86 1.77 -24.05
N HIS A 150 15.41 1.57 -22.80
CA HIS A 150 15.55 0.28 -22.13
C HIS A 150 14.55 -0.74 -22.70
N ASP A 151 15.06 -1.88 -23.20
CA ASP A 151 14.25 -2.89 -23.92
C ASP A 151 13.10 -3.43 -23.06
N LEU A 152 13.33 -3.66 -21.77
CA LEU A 152 12.30 -4.15 -20.84
C LEU A 152 11.15 -3.14 -20.62
N LEU A 153 11.34 -1.86 -20.97
CA LEU A 153 10.29 -0.83 -20.86
C LEU A 153 9.49 -0.60 -22.13
N LEU A 154 9.88 -1.19 -23.25
CA LEU A 154 9.14 -1.06 -24.51
C LEU A 154 7.67 -1.46 -24.37
N PRO A 155 7.28 -2.56 -23.66
CA PRO A 155 5.88 -2.94 -23.51
C PRO A 155 4.99 -1.88 -22.85
N TYR A 156 5.54 -1.05 -21.96
CA TYR A 156 4.79 -0.07 -21.15
C TYR A 156 4.60 1.29 -21.85
N ARG A 157 5.21 1.48 -23.03
CA ARG A 157 5.12 2.72 -23.80
C ARG A 157 3.82 2.80 -24.56
N ALA A 158 3.37 4.03 -24.80
CA ALA A 158 2.12 4.32 -25.49
C ALA A 158 1.98 3.50 -26.79
N GLY A 159 0.85 2.80 -26.92
CA GLY A 159 0.53 1.95 -28.07
C GLY A 159 1.07 0.53 -28.02
N ASN A 160 1.80 0.13 -26.97
CA ASN A 160 2.30 -1.23 -26.76
C ASN A 160 1.43 -2.02 -25.77
N ALA A 161 1.74 -3.31 -25.62
CA ALA A 161 0.88 -4.30 -24.96
C ALA A 161 0.57 -4.08 -23.49
N ARG A 162 1.38 -3.29 -22.79
CA ARG A 162 1.25 -2.97 -21.35
C ARG A 162 1.02 -1.48 -21.08
N SER A 163 0.65 -0.72 -22.11
CA SER A 163 0.51 0.74 -22.03
C SER A 163 -0.84 1.22 -21.51
N ASP A 164 -1.79 0.35 -21.30
CA ASP A 164 -3.12 0.67 -20.75
C ASP A 164 -3.06 1.10 -19.28
N MET A 165 -2.27 0.41 -18.46
CA MET A 165 -1.98 0.74 -17.06
C MET A 165 -0.49 0.48 -16.75
N PRO A 166 0.43 1.32 -17.27
CA PRO A 166 1.86 1.00 -17.29
C PRO A 166 2.45 0.79 -15.90
N LEU A 167 2.07 1.59 -14.91
CA LEU A 167 2.53 1.50 -13.54
C LEU A 167 2.12 0.16 -12.89
N ILE A 168 0.85 -0.17 -12.94
CA ILE A 168 0.29 -1.40 -12.36
C ILE A 168 0.87 -2.63 -13.07
N ASN A 169 0.96 -2.57 -14.40
CA ASN A 169 1.53 -3.66 -15.19
C ASN A 169 3.01 -3.88 -14.86
N PHE A 170 3.80 -2.79 -14.69
CA PHE A 170 5.20 -2.88 -14.27
C PHE A 170 5.32 -3.53 -12.89
N PHE A 171 4.51 -3.09 -11.91
CA PHE A 171 4.48 -3.69 -10.58
C PHE A 171 4.30 -5.22 -10.66
N TRP A 172 3.26 -5.70 -11.33
CA TRP A 172 3.00 -7.14 -11.44
C TRP A 172 4.07 -7.91 -12.21
N ASP A 173 4.68 -7.30 -13.23
CA ASP A 173 5.68 -7.96 -14.07
C ASP A 173 7.07 -8.05 -13.42
N PHE A 174 7.40 -7.14 -12.48
CA PHE A 174 8.72 -7.11 -11.83
C PHE A 174 8.69 -7.50 -10.36
N PHE A 175 7.69 -7.10 -9.58
CA PHE A 175 7.63 -7.35 -8.13
C PHE A 175 6.66 -8.47 -7.75
N GLY A 176 5.75 -8.86 -8.63
CA GLY A 176 4.81 -9.93 -8.38
C GLY A 176 5.48 -11.26 -8.00
N ARG A 177 4.68 -12.22 -7.51
CA ARG A 177 5.19 -13.53 -7.09
C ARG A 177 5.95 -14.23 -8.24
N GLY A 178 7.18 -14.66 -7.97
CA GLY A 178 8.06 -15.33 -8.92
C GLY A 178 8.69 -14.40 -9.96
N LYS A 179 8.58 -13.09 -9.80
CA LYS A 179 9.11 -12.09 -10.72
C LYS A 179 10.52 -11.63 -10.35
N PRO A 180 11.27 -11.00 -11.30
CA PRO A 180 12.70 -10.74 -11.12
C PRO A 180 13.07 -9.91 -9.89
N CYS A 181 12.24 -8.93 -9.54
CA CYS A 181 12.50 -8.02 -8.43
C CYS A 181 11.75 -8.39 -7.14
N GLN A 182 11.03 -9.54 -7.15
CA GLN A 182 10.41 -10.01 -5.91
C GLN A 182 11.43 -10.17 -4.80
N VAL A 183 11.15 -9.57 -3.65
CA VAL A 183 11.80 -9.82 -2.38
C VAL A 183 10.77 -10.41 -1.43
N THR A 184 11.02 -11.63 -0.97
CA THR A 184 10.11 -12.27 -0.02
C THR A 184 10.40 -11.71 1.37
N VAL A 185 9.41 -11.06 1.94
CA VAL A 185 9.41 -10.64 3.34
C VAL A 185 8.76 -11.76 4.15
N GLU A 186 9.39 -12.14 5.24
CA GLU A 186 8.86 -13.19 6.12
C GLU A 186 7.77 -12.59 7.03
N LEU A 187 6.53 -12.67 6.56
CA LEU A 187 5.36 -12.15 7.28
C LEU A 187 5.09 -12.98 8.55
N PRO A 188 4.50 -12.36 9.59
CA PRO A 188 4.15 -13.09 10.80
C PRO A 188 3.13 -14.21 10.48
N PRO A 189 3.29 -15.39 11.10
CA PRO A 189 2.34 -16.48 10.92
C PRO A 189 0.99 -16.13 11.55
N MET A 190 -0.10 -16.54 10.91
CA MET A 190 -1.39 -16.60 11.58
C MET A 190 -1.32 -17.63 12.70
N ALA A 191 -1.64 -17.22 13.93
CA ALA A 191 -1.71 -18.08 15.11
C ALA A 191 -3.02 -18.88 15.16
#